data_20a10377dea86e872ff6384b2c84202f
#
_entry.id   20a10377dea86e872ff6384b2c84202f
#
_cell.length_a   1.000
_cell.length_b   1.000
_cell.length_c   1.000
_cell.angle_alpha   90.00
_cell.angle_beta   90.00
_cell.angle_gamma   90.00
#
_symmetry.space_group_name_H-M   'P 1'
#
loop_
_entity.id
_entity.type
_entity.pdbx_description
1 polymer ?
#
loop_
_entity_poly.entity_id
_entity_poly.type
_entity_poly.pdbx_seq_one_letter_code
_entity_poly.pdbx_strand_id
1 'polypeptide(L)'
;MTPEAKSLTQVLLDHHRNVCLLANHPDDPDPYTISYKNLCERAGVPWLTQSVGHFLQETAVWCDAKGWPPINSLAVNADTRRPGEGYDNAPNCSLLAWHDQVLESINFRGYPTTVS
;
A
#
# COMPACT_ATOMS: atom_id res chain seq x y z
N MET A 1 -12.10 -10.47 -0.71
CA MET A 1 -10.78 -10.24 -0.12
C MET A 1 -10.61 -11.15 1.09
N THR A 2 -9.47 -11.82 1.22
CA THR A 2 -9.19 -12.65 2.40
C THR A 2 -9.16 -11.81 3.67
N PRO A 3 -9.39 -12.41 4.86
CA PRO A 3 -9.30 -11.67 6.12
C PRO A 3 -7.93 -11.01 6.33
N GLU A 4 -6.85 -11.68 5.92
CA GLU A 4 -5.49 -11.16 6.02
C GLU A 4 -5.31 -9.92 5.13
N ALA A 5 -5.73 -10.00 3.87
CA ALA A 5 -5.64 -8.86 2.95
C ALA A 5 -6.52 -7.70 3.42
N LYS A 6 -7.68 -8.01 4.00
CA LYS A 6 -8.58 -6.98 4.54
C LYS A 6 -7.92 -6.24 5.71
N SER A 7 -7.28 -6.98 6.62
CA SER A 7 -6.56 -6.38 7.75
C SER A 7 -5.39 -5.51 7.28
N LEU A 8 -4.61 -5.99 6.32
CA LEU A 8 -3.52 -5.23 5.74
C LEU A 8 -4.01 -3.96 5.05
N THR A 9 -5.09 -4.07 4.28
CA THR A 9 -5.70 -2.94 3.59
C THR A 9 -6.20 -1.89 4.58
N GLN A 10 -6.81 -2.32 5.69
CA GLN A 10 -7.28 -1.40 6.73
C GLN A 10 -6.11 -0.61 7.33
N VAL A 11 -4.99 -1.26 7.61
CA VAL A 11 -3.80 -0.57 8.11
C VAL A 11 -3.28 0.45 7.09
N LEU A 12 -3.29 0.11 5.80
CA LEU A 12 -2.90 1.05 4.74
C LEU A 12 -3.83 2.26 4.68
N LEU A 13 -5.14 2.05 4.82
CA LEU A 13 -6.11 3.15 4.85
C LEU A 13 -5.86 4.06 6.05
N ASP A 14 -5.61 3.48 7.23
CA ASP A 14 -5.31 4.23 8.44
C ASP A 14 -4.00 5.00 8.30
N HIS A 15 -2.97 4.36 7.76
CA HIS A 15 -1.68 5.00 7.49
C HIS A 15 -1.83 6.19 6.54
N HIS A 16 -2.56 6.00 5.45
CA HIS A 16 -2.82 7.07 4.49
C HIS A 16 -3.51 8.25 5.17
N ARG A 17 -4.55 7.99 5.95
CA ARG A 17 -5.29 9.03 6.64
C ARG A 17 -4.44 9.78 7.66
N ASN A 18 -3.59 9.06 8.40
CA ASN A 18 -2.82 9.65 9.49
C ASN A 18 -1.52 10.30 9.04
N VAL A 19 -0.95 9.87 7.92
CA VAL A 19 0.37 10.30 7.46
C VAL A 19 0.28 11.04 6.12
N CYS A 20 -0.39 10.46 5.13
CA CYS A 20 -0.37 11.00 3.76
C CYS A 20 -1.26 12.23 3.59
N LEU A 21 -2.37 12.33 4.33
CA LEU A 21 -3.24 13.50 4.22
C LEU A 21 -2.59 14.80 4.69
N LEU A 22 -1.50 14.68 5.47
CA LEU A 22 -0.71 15.82 5.91
C LEU A 22 0.33 16.25 4.86
N ALA A 23 0.54 15.43 3.85
CA ALA A 23 1.51 15.72 2.80
C ALA A 23 1.01 16.85 1.90
N ASN A 24 1.93 17.70 1.45
CA ASN A 24 1.64 18.79 0.53
C ASN A 24 2.43 18.58 -0.76
N HIS A 25 1.92 17.69 -1.63
CA HIS A 25 2.50 17.33 -2.93
C HIS A 25 4.01 17.02 -2.84
N PRO A 26 4.41 16.00 -2.04
CA PRO A 26 5.81 15.67 -1.85
C PRO A 26 6.45 15.15 -3.13
N ASP A 27 7.74 15.43 -3.31
CA ASP A 27 8.55 14.86 -4.40
C ASP A 27 9.13 13.51 -4.01
N ASP A 28 9.39 13.32 -2.71
CA ASP A 28 9.98 12.10 -2.16
C ASP A 28 8.91 11.30 -1.40
N PRO A 29 8.57 10.09 -1.87
CA PRO A 29 7.56 9.27 -1.21
C PRO A 29 8.04 8.63 0.09
N ASP A 30 9.35 8.51 0.31
CA ASP A 30 9.92 7.72 1.40
C ASP A 30 9.31 8.02 2.78
N PRO A 31 9.17 9.28 3.21
CA PRO A 31 8.60 9.57 4.54
C PRO A 31 7.16 9.11 4.72
N TYR A 32 6.46 8.82 3.63
CA TYR A 32 5.02 8.50 3.64
C TYR A 32 4.74 7.02 3.43
N THR A 33 5.79 6.20 3.26
CA THR A 33 5.66 4.75 3.07
C THR A 33 5.65 4.03 4.41
N ILE A 34 5.23 2.77 4.39
CA ILE A 34 5.25 1.88 5.55
C ILE A 34 5.98 0.60 5.16
N SER A 35 6.89 0.12 6.01
CA SER A 35 7.60 -1.13 5.72
C SER A 35 6.66 -2.32 5.82
N TYR A 36 6.96 -3.39 5.08
CA TYR A 36 6.19 -4.63 5.15
C TYR A 36 6.13 -5.17 6.59
N LYS A 37 7.23 -5.08 7.32
CA LYS A 37 7.27 -5.54 8.71
C LYS A 37 6.30 -4.77 9.58
N ASN A 38 6.34 -3.45 9.53
CA ASN A 38 5.45 -2.60 10.33
C ASN A 38 3.99 -2.78 9.92
N LEU A 39 3.75 -2.92 8.61
CA LEU A 39 2.41 -3.16 8.09
C LEU A 39 1.82 -4.46 8.67
N CYS A 40 2.58 -5.56 8.60
CA CYS A 40 2.12 -6.85 9.09
C CYS A 40 1.95 -6.86 10.62
N GLU A 41 2.86 -6.23 11.35
CA GLU A 41 2.76 -6.13 12.81
C GLU A 41 1.50 -5.36 13.21
N ARG A 42 1.23 -4.22 12.57
CA ARG A 42 0.04 -3.41 12.85
C ARG A 42 -1.25 -4.09 12.46
N ALA A 43 -1.20 -4.93 11.42
CA ALA A 43 -2.37 -5.72 10.99
C ALA A 43 -2.62 -6.95 11.85
N GLY A 44 -1.73 -7.26 12.80
CA GLY A 44 -1.85 -8.44 13.65
C GLY A 44 -1.44 -9.75 12.98
N VAL A 45 -0.67 -9.68 11.89
CA VAL A 45 -0.22 -10.83 11.11
C VAL A 45 1.29 -10.79 10.84
N PRO A 46 2.13 -10.64 11.89
CA PRO A 46 3.57 -10.45 11.68
C PRO A 46 4.24 -11.62 10.96
N TRP A 47 3.66 -12.82 11.04
CA TRP A 47 4.18 -14.01 10.34
C TRP A 47 4.02 -13.94 8.83
N LEU A 48 3.27 -12.98 8.30
CA LEU A 48 3.05 -12.84 6.85
C LEU A 48 4.09 -11.95 6.15
N THR A 49 5.07 -11.40 6.88
CA THR A 49 6.02 -10.43 6.32
C THR A 49 6.69 -10.93 5.04
N GLN A 50 7.07 -12.22 4.99
CA GLN A 50 7.72 -12.80 3.81
C GLN A 50 6.78 -13.04 2.62
N SER A 51 5.49 -13.16 2.88
CA SER A 51 4.48 -13.46 1.85
C SER A 51 3.48 -12.32 1.66
N VAL A 52 3.74 -11.17 2.24
CA VAL A 52 2.78 -10.05 2.26
C VAL A 52 2.41 -9.58 0.84
N GLY A 53 3.35 -9.63 -0.09
CA GLY A 53 3.09 -9.24 -1.47
C GLY A 53 1.95 -10.01 -2.13
N HIS A 54 1.82 -11.29 -1.78
CA HIS A 54 0.72 -12.13 -2.29
C HIS A 54 -0.65 -11.57 -1.84
N PHE A 55 -0.76 -11.17 -0.58
CA PHE A 55 -2.01 -10.60 -0.06
C PHE A 55 -2.25 -9.18 -0.56
N LEU A 56 -1.19 -8.41 -0.78
CA LEU A 56 -1.32 -7.05 -1.30
C LEU A 56 -1.80 -7.01 -2.75
N GLN A 57 -1.68 -8.10 -3.50
CA GLN A 57 -2.30 -8.20 -4.82
C GLN A 57 -3.81 -8.09 -4.73
N GLU A 58 -4.42 -8.64 -3.68
CA GLU A 58 -5.86 -8.50 -3.44
C GLU A 58 -6.25 -7.05 -3.17
N THR A 59 -5.40 -6.32 -2.44
CA THR A 59 -5.58 -4.89 -2.19
C THR A 59 -5.58 -4.12 -3.52
N ALA A 60 -4.63 -4.43 -4.39
CA ALA A 60 -4.52 -3.79 -5.70
C ALA A 60 -5.75 -4.08 -6.59
N VAL A 61 -6.26 -5.32 -6.56
CA VAL A 61 -7.49 -5.69 -7.28
C VAL A 61 -8.66 -4.84 -6.78
N TRP A 62 -8.77 -4.67 -5.47
CA TRP A 62 -9.83 -3.86 -4.86
C TRP A 62 -9.75 -2.40 -5.30
N CYS A 63 -8.56 -1.80 -5.28
CA CYS A 63 -8.36 -0.43 -5.74
C CYS A 63 -8.66 -0.29 -7.23
N ASP A 64 -8.18 -1.22 -8.05
CA ASP A 64 -8.38 -1.21 -9.50
C ASP A 64 -9.87 -1.25 -9.85
N ALA A 65 -10.64 -2.10 -9.17
CA ALA A 65 -12.08 -2.20 -9.36
C ALA A 65 -12.83 -0.90 -9.04
N LYS A 66 -12.26 -0.06 -8.18
CA LYS A 66 -12.84 1.24 -7.80
C LYS A 66 -12.29 2.39 -8.65
N GLY A 67 -11.30 2.14 -9.49
CA GLY A 67 -10.63 3.19 -10.25
C GLY A 67 -9.71 4.07 -9.42
N TRP A 68 -9.22 3.57 -8.28
CA TRP A 68 -8.33 4.30 -7.39
C TRP A 68 -6.87 3.95 -7.64
N PRO A 69 -5.93 4.86 -7.34
CA PRO A 69 -4.51 4.51 -7.31
C PRO A 69 -4.26 3.35 -6.34
N PRO A 70 -3.29 2.46 -6.60
CA PRO A 70 -3.04 1.31 -5.73
C PRO A 70 -2.47 1.74 -4.38
N ILE A 71 -3.26 1.62 -3.32
CA ILE A 71 -2.81 1.98 -1.97
C ILE A 71 -1.69 1.06 -1.48
N ASN A 72 -1.60 -0.15 -2.03
CA ASN A 72 -0.50 -1.06 -1.75
C ASN A 72 0.87 -0.52 -2.19
N SER A 73 0.90 0.52 -3.03
CA SER A 73 2.15 1.20 -3.40
C SER A 73 2.85 1.84 -2.20
N LEU A 74 2.12 2.10 -1.11
CA LEU A 74 2.70 2.67 0.12
C LEU A 74 3.53 1.66 0.91
N ALA A 75 3.34 0.36 0.66
CA ALA A 75 4.06 -0.70 1.38
C ALA A 75 5.38 -1.02 0.68
N VAL A 76 6.47 -0.99 1.43
CA VAL A 76 7.82 -1.17 0.88
C VAL A 76 8.64 -2.13 1.73
N ASN A 77 9.67 -2.71 1.12
CA ASN A 77 10.70 -3.45 1.82
C ASN A 77 11.53 -2.47 2.66
N ALA A 78 11.80 -2.82 3.91
CA ALA A 78 12.52 -1.95 4.83
C ALA A 78 13.95 -1.64 4.36
N ASP A 79 14.59 -2.62 3.69
CA ASP A 79 15.98 -2.48 3.26
C ASP A 79 16.11 -1.65 1.99
N THR A 80 15.26 -1.91 0.99
CA THR A 80 15.33 -1.23 -0.31
C THR A 80 14.51 0.06 -0.36
N ARG A 81 13.55 0.20 0.54
CA ARG A 81 12.57 1.30 0.56
C ARG A 81 11.73 1.35 -0.72
N ARG A 82 11.55 0.20 -1.35
CA ARG A 82 10.75 0.01 -2.56
C ARG A 82 9.93 -1.27 -2.42
N PRO A 83 8.84 -1.44 -3.21
CA PRO A 83 8.08 -2.69 -3.18
C PRO A 83 8.94 -3.88 -3.65
N GLY A 84 8.58 -5.07 -3.21
CA GLY A 84 9.17 -6.30 -3.70
C GLY A 84 8.72 -6.63 -5.11
N GLU A 85 9.32 -7.69 -5.69
CA GLU A 85 9.06 -8.11 -7.07
C GLU A 85 7.59 -8.43 -7.36
N GLY A 86 6.86 -8.91 -6.35
CA GLY A 86 5.43 -9.23 -6.51
C GLY A 86 4.54 -8.05 -6.85
N TYR A 87 5.04 -6.83 -6.70
CA TYR A 87 4.29 -5.62 -7.04
C TYR A 87 3.87 -5.60 -8.52
N ASP A 88 4.75 -6.05 -9.42
CA ASP A 88 4.45 -6.10 -10.86
C ASP A 88 3.34 -7.08 -11.23
N ASN A 89 3.04 -8.04 -10.35
CA ASN A 89 2.02 -9.06 -10.60
C ASN A 89 0.61 -8.57 -10.29
N ALA A 90 0.49 -7.41 -9.65
CA ALA A 90 -0.81 -6.86 -9.27
C ALA A 90 -1.38 -6.00 -10.42
N PRO A 91 -2.72 -5.95 -10.58
CA PRO A 91 -3.32 -5.13 -11.62
C PRO A 91 -2.99 -3.65 -11.41
N ASN A 92 -2.70 -2.98 -12.51
CA ASN A 92 -2.39 -1.54 -12.52
C ASN A 92 -1.16 -1.16 -11.67
N CYS A 93 -0.25 -2.11 -11.43
CA CYS A 93 0.98 -1.89 -10.66
C CYS A 93 2.20 -2.22 -11.51
N SER A 94 3.23 -1.38 -11.45
CA SER A 94 4.48 -1.59 -12.15
C SER A 94 5.64 -1.03 -11.33
N LEU A 95 6.68 -1.82 -11.12
CA LEU A 95 7.89 -1.35 -10.42
C LEU A 95 8.54 -0.17 -11.13
N LEU A 96 8.49 -0.15 -12.47
CA LEU A 96 9.03 0.96 -13.26
C LEU A 96 8.25 2.25 -13.03
N ALA A 97 6.96 2.16 -12.79
CA ALA A 97 6.08 3.30 -12.55
C ALA A 97 5.82 3.56 -11.07
N TRP A 98 6.43 2.78 -10.17
CA TRP A 98 6.11 2.84 -8.73
C TRP A 98 6.25 4.25 -8.15
N HIS A 99 7.31 4.98 -8.51
CA HIS A 99 7.52 6.33 -7.97
C HIS A 99 6.32 7.23 -8.24
N ASP A 100 5.81 7.22 -9.47
CA ASP A 100 4.63 8.00 -9.83
C ASP A 100 3.37 7.46 -9.17
N GLN A 101 3.23 6.15 -9.11
CA GLN A 101 2.05 5.50 -8.53
C GLN A 101 1.93 5.77 -7.03
N VAL A 102 3.04 5.71 -6.30
CA VAL A 102 3.03 5.97 -4.86
C VAL A 102 2.71 7.44 -4.58
N LEU A 103 3.24 8.36 -5.38
CA LEU A 103 2.90 9.78 -5.24
C LEU A 103 1.43 10.05 -5.55
N GLU A 104 0.87 9.38 -6.55
CA GLU A 104 -0.58 9.47 -6.83
C GLU A 104 -1.39 9.01 -5.61
N SER A 105 -1.00 7.89 -5.01
CA SER A 105 -1.67 7.35 -3.83
C SER A 105 -1.58 8.31 -2.64
N ILE A 106 -0.38 8.86 -2.39
CA ILE A 106 -0.18 9.84 -1.30
C ILE A 106 -1.12 11.03 -1.46
N ASN A 107 -1.27 11.52 -2.68
CA ASN A 107 -2.07 12.72 -2.97
C ASN A 107 -3.56 12.43 -3.19
N PHE A 108 -3.95 11.18 -3.30
CA PHE A 108 -5.34 10.80 -3.53
C PHE A 108 -6.20 11.08 -2.29
N ARG A 109 -7.38 11.64 -2.50
CA ARG A 109 -8.29 12.03 -1.41
C ARG A 109 -9.62 11.27 -1.42
N GLY A 110 -9.71 10.21 -2.25
CA GLY A 110 -10.95 9.44 -2.41
C GLY A 110 -11.01 8.09 -1.71
N TYR A 111 -9.98 7.70 -0.94
CA TYR A 111 -10.02 6.42 -0.23
C TYR A 111 -11.06 6.45 0.90
N PRO A 112 -11.78 5.33 1.12
CA PRO A 112 -12.71 5.24 2.25
C PRO A 112 -11.95 5.11 3.56
N THR A 113 -12.66 5.28 4.68
CA THR A 113 -12.07 5.11 6.01
C THR A 113 -11.96 3.64 6.41
N THR A 114 -12.80 2.78 5.84
CA THR A 114 -12.81 1.34 6.13
C THR A 114 -12.90 0.52 4.85
N VAL A 115 -12.38 -0.71 4.94
CA VAL A 115 -12.53 -1.70 3.88
C VAL A 115 -13.96 -2.21 3.87
N SER A 116 -14.62 -2.12 2.73
CA SER A 116 -15.99 -2.59 2.56
C SER A 116 -16.05 -3.84 1.72
#